data_9a3c3d1ce3b19b8065f92b244d498a50
#
_entry.id   9a3c3d1ce3b19b8065f92b244d498a50
#
_cell.length_a   1.000
_cell.length_b   1.000
_cell.length_c   1.000
_cell.angle_alpha   90.00
_cell.angle_beta   90.00
_cell.angle_gamma   90.00
#
_symmetry.space_group_name_H-M   'P 1'
#
loop_
_entity.id
_entity.type
_entity.pdbx_description
1 polymer ?
#
loop_
_entity_poly.entity_id
_entity_poly.type
_entity_poly.pdbx_seq_one_letter_code
_entity_poly.pdbx_strand_id
1 'polypeptide(L)'
;MFTMQALTKTTAIGLATLMLAACATSPTGRSQFLLVSPQSAIVESEAAYLSTVKALDEDNKLVKDPALMARVARITGRLVSVAHQDFPTSKNWKWSVAIIDDADTVNAWCMAGGRMAVYTGLFEKLRLTDDEFAQIMGHEISHALANHTAERMSRAMATMVGVMAVGAASDNNSVAVTGAAIGAKLALELPNSRTAESEADQIGISLATKAGYDPEAAVTLWQKMGDLNDKRPPEFLSTHPAPNNRQAALNKMVRPMRAINPTQRKAPITEITIVQ
;
A
#
# COMPACT_ATOMS: atom_id res chain seq x y z
N MET A 1 21.91 -46.98 2.61
CA MET A 1 22.50 -45.69 2.31
C MET A 1 21.87 -44.96 1.11
N PHE A 2 21.02 -45.61 0.33
CA PHE A 2 20.35 -45.02 -0.87
C PHE A 2 19.05 -44.24 -0.61
N THR A 3 18.42 -44.33 0.54
CA THR A 3 17.10 -43.74 0.83
C THR A 3 17.16 -42.29 1.31
N MET A 4 18.22 -41.89 1.99
CA MET A 4 18.34 -40.50 2.52
C MET A 4 18.68 -39.45 1.44
N GLN A 5 19.52 -39.82 0.45
CA GLN A 5 19.87 -38.93 -0.67
C GLN A 5 18.72 -38.74 -1.67
N ALA A 6 17.84 -39.72 -1.82
CA ALA A 6 16.66 -39.59 -2.67
C ALA A 6 15.63 -38.65 -2.04
N LEU A 7 15.42 -38.74 -0.72
CA LEU A 7 14.47 -37.90 0.02
C LEU A 7 14.89 -36.42 0.00
N THR A 8 16.21 -36.12 0.17
CA THR A 8 16.72 -34.76 0.10
C THR A 8 16.61 -34.14 -1.30
N LYS A 9 16.80 -34.91 -2.36
CA LYS A 9 16.64 -34.43 -3.75
C LYS A 9 15.19 -34.15 -4.09
N THR A 10 14.25 -35.01 -3.67
CA THR A 10 12.82 -34.81 -3.92
C THR A 10 12.27 -33.60 -3.14
N THR A 11 12.74 -33.37 -1.91
CA THR A 11 12.36 -32.20 -1.10
C THR A 11 12.94 -30.91 -1.71
N ALA A 12 14.18 -30.94 -2.19
CA ALA A 12 14.81 -29.77 -2.84
C ALA A 12 14.14 -29.41 -4.18
N ILE A 13 13.74 -30.40 -4.99
CA ILE A 13 13.00 -30.17 -6.24
C ILE A 13 11.59 -29.66 -5.95
N GLY A 14 10.91 -30.18 -4.94
CA GLY A 14 9.60 -29.68 -4.51
C GLY A 14 9.64 -28.23 -4.01
N LEU A 15 10.68 -27.85 -3.27
CA LEU A 15 10.85 -26.47 -2.81
C LEU A 15 11.19 -25.52 -3.97
N ALA A 16 12.02 -25.94 -4.92
CA ALA A 16 12.37 -25.15 -6.10
C ALA A 16 11.16 -24.93 -7.02
N THR A 17 10.30 -25.94 -7.19
CA THR A 17 9.05 -25.80 -7.98
C THR A 17 8.04 -24.90 -7.30
N LEU A 18 7.93 -24.92 -5.98
CA LEU A 18 7.07 -23.99 -5.24
C LEU A 18 7.54 -22.53 -5.37
N MET A 19 8.86 -22.31 -5.38
CA MET A 19 9.44 -20.96 -5.55
C MET A 19 9.20 -20.39 -6.96
N LEU A 20 9.20 -21.23 -8.00
CA LEU A 20 8.91 -20.81 -9.37
C LEU A 20 7.43 -20.50 -9.59
N ALA A 21 6.53 -21.17 -8.89
CA ALA A 21 5.08 -20.93 -8.95
C ALA A 21 4.64 -19.64 -8.19
N ALA A 22 5.49 -19.10 -7.31
CA ALA A 22 5.20 -17.91 -6.53
C ALA A 22 5.60 -16.59 -7.22
N CYS A 23 6.17 -16.64 -8.43
CA CYS A 23 6.54 -15.44 -9.20
C CYS A 23 5.33 -14.93 -9.99
N ALA A 24 4.87 -13.72 -9.66
CA ALA A 24 3.88 -12.97 -10.43
C ALA A 24 4.51 -11.71 -11.02
N THR A 25 3.83 -11.09 -11.98
CA THR A 25 4.26 -9.80 -12.54
C THR A 25 3.33 -8.70 -12.05
N SER A 26 3.89 -7.66 -11.50
CA SER A 26 3.16 -6.47 -11.06
C SER A 26 2.63 -5.64 -12.24
N PRO A 27 1.72 -4.70 -12.03
CA PRO A 27 1.22 -3.82 -13.08
C PRO A 27 2.30 -3.01 -13.80
N THR A 28 3.44 -2.74 -13.18
CA THR A 28 4.58 -2.03 -13.78
C THR A 28 5.61 -2.95 -14.42
N GLY A 29 5.34 -4.26 -14.47
CA GLY A 29 6.23 -5.27 -15.06
C GLY A 29 7.29 -5.83 -14.10
N ARG A 30 7.25 -5.46 -12.82
CA ARG A 30 8.15 -5.95 -11.78
C ARG A 30 7.80 -7.39 -11.39
N SER A 31 8.81 -8.20 -11.13
CA SER A 31 8.60 -9.52 -10.51
C SER A 31 8.15 -9.37 -9.06
N GLN A 32 7.09 -10.07 -8.67
CA GLN A 32 6.53 -10.13 -7.32
C GLN A 32 6.58 -11.56 -6.79
N PHE A 33 6.83 -11.68 -5.48
CA PHE A 33 6.79 -12.94 -4.77
C PHE A 33 5.44 -13.08 -4.04
N LEU A 34 4.56 -13.95 -4.55
CA LEU A 34 3.19 -14.13 -4.06
C LEU A 34 2.94 -15.60 -3.66
N LEU A 35 3.24 -15.97 -2.41
CA LEU A 35 2.78 -17.22 -1.78
C LEU A 35 1.33 -17.10 -1.32
N VAL A 36 0.98 -15.94 -0.80
CA VAL A 36 -0.40 -15.59 -0.43
C VAL A 36 -1.07 -15.02 -1.67
N SER A 37 -2.22 -15.57 -2.04
CA SER A 37 -2.97 -15.08 -3.20
C SER A 37 -3.55 -13.68 -2.93
N PRO A 38 -3.73 -12.85 -3.97
CA PRO A 38 -4.43 -11.57 -3.83
C PRO A 38 -5.81 -11.72 -3.21
N GLN A 39 -6.54 -12.78 -3.55
CA GLN A 39 -7.86 -13.05 -3.00
C GLN A 39 -7.81 -13.37 -1.50
N SER A 40 -6.84 -14.15 -1.04
CA SER A 40 -6.65 -14.43 0.40
C SER A 40 -6.31 -13.13 1.15
N ALA A 41 -5.44 -12.30 0.58
CA ALA A 41 -5.11 -11.00 1.18
C ALA A 41 -6.33 -10.07 1.27
N ILE A 42 -7.26 -10.11 0.31
CA ILE A 42 -8.52 -9.35 0.35
C ILE A 42 -9.41 -9.84 1.50
N VAL A 43 -9.56 -11.15 1.68
CA VAL A 43 -10.39 -11.72 2.76
C VAL A 43 -9.83 -11.34 4.14
N GLU A 44 -8.54 -11.51 4.34
CA GLU A 44 -7.86 -11.13 5.59
C GLU A 44 -7.97 -9.62 5.86
N SER A 45 -7.77 -8.80 4.81
CA SER A 45 -7.89 -7.35 4.90
C SER A 45 -9.31 -6.90 5.24
N GLU A 46 -10.34 -7.54 4.67
CA GLU A 46 -11.73 -7.22 4.98
C GLU A 46 -12.04 -7.51 6.46
N ALA A 47 -11.62 -8.67 6.98
CA ALA A 47 -11.82 -9.03 8.39
C ALA A 47 -11.13 -8.04 9.35
N ALA A 48 -9.87 -7.68 9.06
CA ALA A 48 -9.12 -6.71 9.85
C ALA A 48 -9.77 -5.32 9.79
N TYR A 49 -10.19 -4.86 8.61
CA TYR A 49 -10.86 -3.58 8.42
C TYR A 49 -12.16 -3.48 9.24
N LEU A 50 -13.03 -4.49 9.12
CA LEU A 50 -14.30 -4.49 9.83
C LEU A 50 -14.12 -4.46 11.36
N SER A 51 -13.12 -5.19 11.88
CA SER A 51 -12.74 -5.15 13.29
C SER A 51 -12.25 -3.76 13.71
N THR A 52 -11.40 -3.13 12.90
CA THR A 52 -10.86 -1.79 13.16
C THR A 52 -11.98 -0.74 13.17
N VAL A 53 -12.82 -0.75 12.13
CA VAL A 53 -13.91 0.22 12.01
C VAL A 53 -14.92 0.08 13.15
N LYS A 54 -15.24 -1.15 13.56
CA LYS A 54 -16.11 -1.40 14.71
C LYS A 54 -15.55 -0.78 15.99
N ALA A 55 -14.27 -0.97 16.28
CA ALA A 55 -13.63 -0.38 17.45
C ALA A 55 -13.62 1.16 17.40
N LEU A 56 -13.39 1.74 16.21
CA LEU A 56 -13.42 3.19 16.01
C LEU A 56 -14.83 3.79 16.19
N ASP A 57 -15.87 3.07 15.77
CA ASP A 57 -17.25 3.49 15.96
C ASP A 57 -17.66 3.42 17.45
N GLU A 58 -17.30 2.33 18.14
CA GLU A 58 -17.51 2.17 19.58
C GLU A 58 -16.83 3.28 20.39
N ASP A 59 -15.66 3.75 19.95
CA ASP A 59 -14.91 4.86 20.54
C ASP A 59 -15.37 6.25 20.07
N ASN A 60 -16.40 6.35 19.20
CA ASN A 60 -16.86 7.59 18.56
C ASN A 60 -15.74 8.35 17.80
N LYS A 61 -14.83 7.62 17.18
CA LYS A 61 -13.69 8.18 16.41
C LYS A 61 -13.94 8.25 14.91
N LEU A 62 -15.15 8.04 14.43
CA LEU A 62 -15.51 8.23 13.03
C LEU A 62 -16.08 9.63 12.82
N VAL A 63 -15.56 10.32 11.79
CA VAL A 63 -16.00 11.68 11.43
C VAL A 63 -17.42 11.64 10.91
N LYS A 64 -18.25 12.59 11.39
CA LYS A 64 -19.65 12.79 10.99
C LYS A 64 -19.87 14.14 10.27
N ASP A 65 -18.82 14.82 9.86
CA ASP A 65 -18.91 16.07 9.08
C ASP A 65 -19.31 15.76 7.62
N PRO A 66 -20.52 16.15 7.18
CA PRO A 66 -20.99 15.86 5.83
C PRO A 66 -20.13 16.50 4.73
N ALA A 67 -19.51 17.65 4.99
CA ALA A 67 -18.70 18.36 4.01
C ALA A 67 -17.39 17.62 3.74
N LEU A 68 -16.70 17.18 4.80
CA LEU A 68 -15.48 16.39 4.68
C LEU A 68 -15.77 15.03 4.06
N MET A 69 -16.85 14.36 4.47
CA MET A 69 -17.28 13.08 3.91
C MET A 69 -17.58 13.18 2.41
N ALA A 70 -18.32 14.20 1.99
CA ALA A 70 -18.61 14.43 0.56
C ALA A 70 -17.34 14.75 -0.24
N ARG A 71 -16.39 15.49 0.34
CA ARG A 71 -15.09 15.79 -0.28
C ARG A 71 -14.28 14.51 -0.50
N VAL A 72 -14.13 13.68 0.52
CA VAL A 72 -13.41 12.41 0.46
C VAL A 72 -14.07 11.45 -0.53
N ALA A 73 -15.40 11.28 -0.45
CA ALA A 73 -16.16 10.43 -1.37
C ALA A 73 -15.99 10.85 -2.83
N ARG A 74 -16.09 12.14 -3.13
CA ARG A 74 -15.98 12.68 -4.47
C ARG A 74 -14.60 12.47 -5.07
N ILE A 75 -13.54 12.76 -4.31
CA ILE A 75 -12.16 12.64 -4.79
C ILE A 75 -11.81 11.17 -4.98
N THR A 76 -12.02 10.34 -3.97
CA THR A 76 -11.71 8.91 -4.00
C THR A 76 -12.55 8.18 -5.05
N GLY A 77 -13.84 8.52 -5.19
CA GLY A 77 -14.71 7.93 -6.21
C GLY A 77 -14.25 8.19 -7.65
N ARG A 78 -13.61 9.33 -7.93
CA ARG A 78 -12.99 9.60 -9.26
C ARG A 78 -11.76 8.72 -9.49
N LEU A 79 -10.93 8.52 -8.47
CA LEU A 79 -9.77 7.62 -8.53
C LEU A 79 -10.21 6.17 -8.76
N VAL A 80 -11.24 5.72 -8.04
CA VAL A 80 -11.83 4.39 -8.20
C VAL A 80 -12.42 4.19 -9.60
N SER A 81 -13.03 5.22 -10.19
CA SER A 81 -13.51 5.17 -11.57
C SER A 81 -12.37 4.88 -12.56
N VAL A 82 -11.22 5.50 -12.39
CA VAL A 82 -10.02 5.21 -13.21
C VAL A 82 -9.45 3.83 -12.88
N ALA A 83 -9.42 3.44 -11.60
CA ALA A 83 -8.99 2.11 -11.20
C ALA A 83 -9.82 1.00 -11.85
N HIS A 84 -11.13 1.19 -11.98
CA HIS A 84 -12.02 0.24 -12.69
C HIS A 84 -11.71 0.11 -14.19
N GLN A 85 -11.16 1.15 -14.81
CA GLN A 85 -10.78 1.15 -16.22
C GLN A 85 -9.44 0.48 -16.45
N ASP A 86 -8.43 0.87 -15.66
CA ASP A 86 -7.06 0.39 -15.81
C ASP A 86 -6.84 -1.00 -15.18
N PHE A 87 -7.62 -1.33 -14.14
CA PHE A 87 -7.54 -2.58 -13.37
C PHE A 87 -8.94 -3.22 -13.22
N PRO A 88 -9.45 -3.89 -14.25
CA PRO A 88 -10.85 -4.37 -14.28
C PRO A 88 -11.23 -5.30 -13.12
N THR A 89 -10.28 -6.05 -12.55
CA THR A 89 -10.51 -6.92 -11.38
C THR A 89 -10.95 -6.14 -10.15
N SER A 90 -10.59 -4.87 -10.05
CA SER A 90 -10.96 -3.98 -8.94
C SER A 90 -12.45 -3.59 -8.92
N LYS A 91 -13.20 -3.85 -10.02
CA LYS A 91 -14.66 -3.64 -10.08
C LYS A 91 -15.43 -4.47 -9.08
N ASN A 92 -14.88 -5.62 -8.68
CA ASN A 92 -15.49 -6.52 -7.72
C ASN A 92 -15.11 -6.21 -6.26
N TRP A 93 -14.29 -5.17 -6.03
CA TRP A 93 -13.87 -4.78 -4.69
C TRP A 93 -14.95 -3.98 -3.97
N LYS A 94 -14.97 -4.09 -2.66
CA LYS A 94 -15.90 -3.36 -1.80
C LYS A 94 -15.26 -2.03 -1.35
N TRP A 95 -15.18 -1.07 -2.25
CA TRP A 95 -14.57 0.23 -2.01
C TRP A 95 -15.23 0.98 -0.86
N SER A 96 -14.47 1.29 0.18
CA SER A 96 -14.95 2.04 1.32
C SER A 96 -13.84 2.87 1.98
N VAL A 97 -14.21 4.00 2.58
CA VAL A 97 -13.31 4.87 3.34
C VAL A 97 -13.89 5.14 4.72
N ALA A 98 -13.11 4.90 5.76
CA ALA A 98 -13.35 5.41 7.10
C ALA A 98 -12.58 6.73 7.27
N ILE A 99 -13.19 7.77 7.81
CA ILE A 99 -12.52 9.02 8.16
C ILE A 99 -12.35 9.02 9.67
N ILE A 100 -11.11 8.91 10.12
CA ILE A 100 -10.77 8.77 11.54
C ILE A 100 -10.54 10.16 12.12
N ASP A 101 -11.29 10.49 13.19
CA ASP A 101 -11.14 11.73 13.93
C ASP A 101 -9.91 11.65 14.85
N ASP A 102 -8.77 12.02 14.28
CA ASP A 102 -7.49 12.13 14.97
C ASP A 102 -6.64 13.21 14.26
N ALA A 103 -6.70 14.42 14.81
CA ALA A 103 -6.01 15.59 14.30
C ALA A 103 -4.47 15.50 14.44
N ASP A 104 -3.98 14.65 15.32
CA ASP A 104 -2.54 14.51 15.56
C ASP A 104 -1.88 13.55 14.59
N THR A 105 -2.61 12.61 14.04
CA THR A 105 -2.10 11.60 13.12
C THR A 105 -2.20 12.07 11.66
N VAL A 106 -1.06 12.20 10.99
CA VAL A 106 -0.96 12.47 9.54
C VAL A 106 -0.73 11.15 8.84
N ASN A 107 -1.81 10.45 8.49
CA ASN A 107 -1.75 9.14 7.86
C ASN A 107 -2.99 8.83 7.00
N ALA A 108 -2.81 7.92 6.04
CA ALA A 108 -3.87 7.23 5.30
C ALA A 108 -3.39 5.82 4.99
N TRP A 109 -4.30 4.91 4.68
CA TRP A 109 -3.95 3.57 4.23
C TRP A 109 -5.05 2.94 3.39
N CYS A 110 -4.66 2.00 2.53
CA CYS A 110 -5.56 1.17 1.76
C CYS A 110 -5.15 -0.30 1.88
N MET A 111 -6.05 -1.10 2.42
CA MET A 111 -5.90 -2.56 2.47
C MET A 111 -6.30 -3.21 1.15
N ALA A 112 -5.90 -4.46 0.93
CA ALA A 112 -6.34 -5.23 -0.22
C ALA A 112 -7.87 -5.26 -0.33
N GLY A 113 -8.40 -5.15 -1.56
CA GLY A 113 -9.84 -5.11 -1.80
C GLY A 113 -10.49 -3.74 -1.62
N GLY A 114 -9.69 -2.65 -1.50
CA GLY A 114 -10.20 -1.28 -1.53
C GLY A 114 -10.80 -0.78 -0.21
N ARG A 115 -10.38 -1.34 0.92
CA ARG A 115 -10.74 -0.89 2.25
C ARG A 115 -9.76 0.16 2.75
N MET A 116 -10.22 1.40 2.93
CA MET A 116 -9.38 2.57 3.16
C MET A 116 -9.71 3.28 4.46
N ALA A 117 -8.73 3.98 5.01
CA ALA A 117 -8.95 5.01 6.01
C ALA A 117 -8.07 6.23 5.77
N VAL A 118 -8.55 7.37 6.26
CA VAL A 118 -7.82 8.65 6.27
C VAL A 118 -8.01 9.29 7.65
N TYR A 119 -6.99 9.98 8.13
CA TYR A 119 -7.02 10.68 9.41
C TYR A 119 -7.27 12.18 9.21
N THR A 120 -7.99 12.81 10.12
CA THR A 120 -8.27 14.25 10.05
C THR A 120 -7.01 15.09 10.07
N GLY A 121 -5.94 14.64 10.72
CA GLY A 121 -4.64 15.30 10.73
C GLY A 121 -4.04 15.56 9.35
N LEU A 122 -4.38 14.77 8.32
CA LEU A 122 -4.00 15.05 6.93
C LEU A 122 -4.55 16.39 6.45
N PHE A 123 -5.81 16.71 6.79
CA PHE A 123 -6.47 17.94 6.36
C PHE A 123 -6.07 19.13 7.22
N GLU A 124 -5.95 18.92 8.52
CA GLU A 124 -5.69 19.99 9.48
C GLU A 124 -4.24 20.45 9.48
N LYS A 125 -3.29 19.51 9.51
CA LYS A 125 -1.85 19.85 9.57
C LYS A 125 -1.29 20.21 8.19
N LEU A 126 -1.66 19.49 7.12
CA LEU A 126 -1.11 19.72 5.78
C LEU A 126 -1.93 20.73 4.96
N ARG A 127 -3.16 21.05 5.37
CA ARG A 127 -4.08 21.92 4.61
C ARG A 127 -4.14 21.52 3.13
N LEU A 128 -4.41 20.23 2.90
CA LEU A 128 -4.37 19.65 1.57
C LEU A 128 -5.38 20.28 0.62
N THR A 129 -4.92 20.58 -0.60
CA THR A 129 -5.79 20.82 -1.74
C THR A 129 -6.47 19.51 -2.17
N ASP A 130 -7.48 19.57 -3.03
CA ASP A 130 -8.11 18.38 -3.60
C ASP A 130 -7.13 17.57 -4.45
N ASP A 131 -6.22 18.25 -5.16
CA ASP A 131 -5.21 17.61 -5.99
C ASP A 131 -4.17 16.86 -5.13
N GLU A 132 -3.71 17.46 -4.02
CA GLU A 132 -2.78 16.81 -3.09
C GLU A 132 -3.43 15.61 -2.38
N PHE A 133 -4.69 15.75 -1.94
CA PHE A 133 -5.42 14.63 -1.35
C PHE A 133 -5.63 13.49 -2.36
N ALA A 134 -5.88 13.81 -3.62
CA ALA A 134 -5.99 12.82 -4.68
C ALA A 134 -4.65 12.07 -4.91
N GLN A 135 -3.50 12.74 -4.74
CA GLN A 135 -2.20 12.07 -4.83
C GLN A 135 -1.98 11.07 -3.68
N ILE A 136 -2.36 11.42 -2.43
CA ILE A 136 -2.31 10.50 -1.30
C ILE A 136 -3.20 9.28 -1.59
N MET A 137 -4.48 9.51 -1.89
CA MET A 137 -5.42 8.41 -2.13
C MET A 137 -5.04 7.58 -3.36
N GLY A 138 -4.50 8.20 -4.40
CA GLY A 138 -3.96 7.52 -5.56
C GLY A 138 -2.80 6.59 -5.21
N HIS A 139 -1.89 7.03 -4.35
CA HIS A 139 -0.78 6.25 -3.83
C HIS A 139 -1.29 5.06 -2.99
N GLU A 140 -2.23 5.29 -2.06
CA GLU A 140 -2.80 4.24 -1.23
C GLU A 140 -3.56 3.17 -2.04
N ILE A 141 -4.40 3.61 -2.96
CA ILE A 141 -5.13 2.73 -3.87
C ILE A 141 -4.16 1.88 -4.70
N SER A 142 -3.02 2.44 -5.10
CA SER A 142 -1.99 1.75 -5.89
C SER A 142 -1.36 0.59 -5.14
N HIS A 143 -1.17 0.69 -3.82
CA HIS A 143 -0.71 -0.43 -3.01
C HIS A 143 -1.66 -1.63 -3.09
N ALA A 144 -2.97 -1.38 -3.08
CA ALA A 144 -3.96 -2.46 -3.23
C ALA A 144 -3.96 -3.02 -4.65
N LEU A 145 -3.96 -2.17 -5.68
CA LEU A 145 -3.97 -2.56 -7.10
C LEU A 145 -2.72 -3.35 -7.51
N ALA A 146 -1.57 -3.01 -6.95
CA ALA A 146 -0.31 -3.71 -7.17
C ALA A 146 -0.09 -4.92 -6.25
N ASN A 147 -1.10 -5.33 -5.47
CA ASN A 147 -1.04 -6.49 -4.57
C ASN A 147 0.08 -6.44 -3.52
N HIS A 148 0.51 -5.23 -3.10
CA HIS A 148 1.61 -5.08 -2.15
C HIS A 148 1.30 -5.71 -0.78
N THR A 149 0.03 -5.77 -0.37
CA THR A 149 -0.38 -6.48 0.86
C THR A 149 -0.12 -7.98 0.74
N ALA A 150 -0.53 -8.61 -0.38
CA ALA A 150 -0.29 -10.04 -0.60
C ALA A 150 1.21 -10.36 -0.68
N GLU A 151 2.00 -9.49 -1.32
CA GLU A 151 3.45 -9.61 -1.40
C GLU A 151 4.12 -9.49 -0.02
N ARG A 152 3.71 -8.52 0.80
CA ARG A 152 4.18 -8.35 2.18
C ARG A 152 3.84 -9.56 3.06
N MET A 153 2.61 -10.07 2.98
CA MET A 153 2.18 -11.28 3.70
C MET A 153 3.00 -12.51 3.27
N SER A 154 3.26 -12.66 1.97
CA SER A 154 4.06 -13.75 1.42
C SER A 154 5.50 -13.72 1.93
N ARG A 155 6.11 -12.54 2.01
CA ARG A 155 7.46 -12.35 2.55
C ARG A 155 7.51 -12.62 4.04
N ALA A 156 6.53 -12.13 4.80
CA ALA A 156 6.44 -12.40 6.24
C ALA A 156 6.34 -13.90 6.51
N MET A 157 5.53 -14.63 5.74
CA MET A 157 5.40 -16.08 5.83
C MET A 157 6.74 -16.78 5.51
N ALA A 158 7.39 -16.41 4.42
CA ALA A 158 8.69 -16.99 4.03
C ALA A 158 9.78 -16.69 5.07
N THR A 159 9.82 -15.46 5.62
CA THR A 159 10.73 -15.08 6.70
C THR A 159 10.49 -15.91 7.95
N MET A 160 9.23 -16.08 8.35
CA MET A 160 8.89 -16.90 9.52
C MET A 160 9.36 -18.35 9.35
N VAL A 161 9.11 -18.97 8.20
CA VAL A 161 9.57 -20.33 7.90
C VAL A 161 11.10 -20.40 7.93
N GLY A 162 11.79 -19.42 7.34
CA GLY A 162 13.27 -19.35 7.36
C GLY A 162 13.84 -19.22 8.78
N VAL A 163 13.27 -18.35 9.61
CA VAL A 163 13.68 -18.16 11.01
C VAL A 163 13.44 -19.44 11.84
N MET A 164 12.30 -20.10 11.64
CA MET A 164 12.00 -21.38 12.29
C MET A 164 13.00 -22.48 11.88
N ALA A 165 13.39 -22.54 10.61
CA ALA A 165 14.39 -23.50 10.13
C ALA A 165 15.76 -23.26 10.76
N VAL A 166 16.19 -21.98 10.90
CA VAL A 166 17.44 -21.62 11.63
C VAL A 166 17.32 -22.01 13.11
N GLY A 167 16.17 -21.77 13.75
CA GLY A 167 15.93 -22.19 15.13
C GLY A 167 16.13 -23.69 15.30
N ALA A 168 15.48 -24.48 14.46
CA ALA A 168 15.61 -25.95 14.51
C ALA A 168 17.04 -26.46 14.22
N ALA A 169 17.76 -25.81 13.30
CA ALA A 169 19.13 -26.17 12.95
C ALA A 169 20.20 -25.76 14.00
N SER A 170 19.85 -24.80 14.85
CA SER A 170 20.75 -24.23 15.89
C SER A 170 20.33 -24.57 17.32
N ASP A 171 19.51 -25.63 17.51
CA ASP A 171 18.95 -26.01 18.81
C ASP A 171 18.28 -24.82 19.55
N ASN A 172 17.57 -23.97 18.76
CA ASN A 172 16.92 -22.75 19.21
C ASN A 172 17.86 -21.72 19.87
N ASN A 173 19.10 -21.64 19.42
CA ASN A 173 20.03 -20.61 19.87
C ASN A 173 19.49 -19.22 19.58
N SER A 174 19.21 -18.44 20.60
CA SER A 174 18.57 -17.12 20.51
C SER A 174 19.36 -16.12 19.66
N VAL A 175 20.68 -16.19 19.67
CA VAL A 175 21.55 -15.31 18.87
C VAL A 175 21.40 -15.65 17.37
N ALA A 176 21.38 -16.95 17.01
CA ALA A 176 21.19 -17.40 15.64
C ALA A 176 19.80 -17.03 15.11
N VAL A 177 18.75 -17.25 15.89
CA VAL A 177 17.35 -16.91 15.56
C VAL A 177 17.18 -15.40 15.38
N THR A 178 17.69 -14.61 16.33
CA THR A 178 17.64 -13.14 16.26
C THR A 178 18.44 -12.61 15.06
N GLY A 179 19.63 -13.15 14.83
CA GLY A 179 20.46 -12.79 13.68
C GLY A 179 19.78 -13.10 12.35
N ALA A 180 19.11 -14.25 12.22
CA ALA A 180 18.34 -14.61 11.03
C ALA A 180 17.16 -13.65 10.80
N ALA A 181 16.41 -13.29 11.84
CA ALA A 181 15.28 -12.36 11.74
C ALA A 181 15.76 -10.95 11.31
N ILE A 182 16.84 -10.43 11.93
CA ILE A 182 17.42 -9.14 11.56
C ILE A 182 17.94 -9.17 10.12
N GLY A 183 18.66 -10.24 9.74
CA GLY A 183 19.19 -10.42 8.40
C GLY A 183 18.09 -10.44 7.33
N ALA A 184 17.00 -11.16 7.58
CA ALA A 184 15.84 -11.19 6.69
C ALA A 184 15.19 -9.80 6.54
N LYS A 185 15.02 -9.06 7.64
CA LYS A 185 14.49 -7.69 7.60
C LYS A 185 15.35 -6.77 6.75
N LEU A 186 16.66 -6.78 6.96
CA LEU A 186 17.58 -5.89 6.25
C LEU A 186 17.76 -6.26 4.78
N ALA A 187 17.79 -7.56 4.44
CA ALA A 187 18.08 -8.02 3.10
C ALA A 187 16.83 -8.17 2.21
N LEU A 188 15.68 -8.49 2.79
CA LEU A 188 14.48 -8.82 2.04
C LEU A 188 13.36 -7.78 2.19
N GLU A 189 13.06 -7.33 3.41
CA GLU A 189 11.91 -6.46 3.65
C GLU A 189 12.16 -5.01 3.20
N LEU A 190 13.25 -4.39 3.65
CA LEU A 190 13.50 -2.96 3.39
C LEU A 190 13.70 -2.61 1.91
N PRO A 191 14.51 -3.35 1.10
CA PRO A 191 14.65 -3.03 -0.32
C PRO A 191 13.35 -3.18 -1.09
N ASN A 192 12.56 -4.20 -0.76
CA ASN A 192 11.29 -4.47 -1.42
C ASN A 192 10.20 -3.47 -1.03
N SER A 193 10.21 -2.97 0.21
CA SER A 193 9.33 -1.88 0.62
C SER A 193 9.57 -0.63 -0.23
N ARG A 194 10.83 -0.21 -0.41
CA ARG A 194 11.18 0.95 -1.26
C ARG A 194 10.77 0.77 -2.72
N THR A 195 10.87 -0.45 -3.24
CA THR A 195 10.43 -0.77 -4.60
C THR A 195 8.91 -0.68 -4.72
N ALA A 196 8.17 -1.19 -3.74
CA ALA A 196 6.72 -1.07 -3.67
C ALA A 196 6.27 0.40 -3.57
N GLU A 197 7.00 1.23 -2.80
CA GLU A 197 6.73 2.68 -2.73
C GLU A 197 6.91 3.36 -4.09
N SER A 198 8.01 3.06 -4.79
CA SER A 198 8.26 3.64 -6.12
C SER A 198 7.20 3.19 -7.14
N GLU A 199 6.71 1.96 -7.03
CA GLU A 199 5.63 1.45 -7.85
C GLU A 199 4.29 2.13 -7.53
N ALA A 200 3.98 2.31 -6.24
CA ALA A 200 2.79 3.01 -5.79
C ALA A 200 2.79 4.48 -6.23
N ASP A 201 3.94 5.15 -6.21
CA ASP A 201 4.10 6.50 -6.74
C ASP A 201 3.79 6.58 -8.24
N GLN A 202 4.34 5.64 -9.02
CA GLN A 202 4.15 5.61 -10.46
C GLN A 202 2.68 5.36 -10.85
N ILE A 203 2.03 4.40 -10.23
CA ILE A 203 0.62 4.09 -10.48
C ILE A 203 -0.26 5.22 -9.93
N GLY A 204 0.04 5.73 -8.74
CA GLY A 204 -0.76 6.72 -8.03
C GLY A 204 -0.84 8.07 -8.75
N ILE A 205 0.31 8.59 -9.20
CA ILE A 205 0.33 9.84 -9.99
C ILE A 205 -0.42 9.67 -11.32
N SER A 206 -0.35 8.49 -11.95
CA SER A 206 -1.11 8.18 -13.16
C SER A 206 -2.62 8.14 -12.89
N LEU A 207 -3.05 7.46 -11.83
CA LEU A 207 -4.46 7.41 -11.41
C LEU A 207 -5.02 8.81 -11.15
N ALA A 208 -4.32 9.61 -10.35
CA ALA A 208 -4.73 10.96 -10.00
C ALA A 208 -4.81 11.85 -11.24
N THR A 209 -3.82 11.78 -12.13
CA THR A 209 -3.82 12.56 -13.39
C THR A 209 -4.98 12.17 -14.30
N LYS A 210 -5.22 10.87 -14.52
CA LYS A 210 -6.35 10.38 -15.32
C LYS A 210 -7.69 10.76 -14.69
N ALA A 211 -7.77 10.81 -13.36
CA ALA A 211 -8.95 11.28 -12.64
C ALA A 211 -9.16 12.80 -12.74
N GLY A 212 -8.20 13.53 -13.32
CA GLY A 212 -8.28 14.95 -13.60
C GLY A 212 -7.63 15.83 -12.54
N TYR A 213 -6.74 15.29 -11.70
CA TYR A 213 -5.99 16.03 -10.70
C TYR A 213 -4.59 16.42 -11.20
N ASP A 214 -4.07 17.56 -10.73
CA ASP A 214 -2.76 18.03 -11.19
C ASP A 214 -1.63 17.11 -10.70
N PRO A 215 -0.81 16.55 -11.59
CA PRO A 215 0.35 15.74 -11.18
C PRO A 215 1.42 16.53 -10.40
N GLU A 216 1.49 17.87 -10.54
CA GLU A 216 2.38 18.73 -9.73
C GLU A 216 2.10 18.58 -8.24
N ALA A 217 0.84 18.34 -7.86
CA ALA A 217 0.43 18.14 -6.49
C ALA A 217 1.13 16.96 -5.80
N ALA A 218 1.64 15.98 -6.56
CA ALA A 218 2.47 14.91 -6.00
C ALA A 218 3.79 15.47 -5.43
N VAL A 219 4.36 16.48 -6.07
CA VAL A 219 5.63 17.11 -5.63
C VAL A 219 5.38 18.03 -4.43
N THR A 220 4.35 18.90 -4.52
CA THR A 220 4.04 19.86 -3.45
C THR A 220 3.59 19.15 -2.17
N LEU A 221 2.90 18.03 -2.27
CA LEU A 221 2.53 17.20 -1.13
C LEU A 221 3.76 16.74 -0.32
N TRP A 222 4.79 16.22 -1.00
CA TRP A 222 6.01 15.77 -0.33
C TRP A 222 6.81 16.92 0.27
N GLN A 223 6.76 18.11 -0.33
CA GLN A 223 7.33 19.33 0.27
C GLN A 223 6.61 19.63 1.59
N LYS A 224 5.28 19.72 1.58
CA LYS A 224 4.47 19.95 2.79
C LYS A 224 4.74 18.93 3.88
N MET A 225 4.84 17.64 3.53
CA MET A 225 5.16 16.58 4.50
C MET A 225 6.55 16.75 5.11
N GLY A 226 7.54 17.18 4.30
CA GLY A 226 8.90 17.45 4.77
C GLY A 226 9.01 18.72 5.62
N ASP A 227 8.14 19.69 5.40
CA ASP A 227 8.11 20.97 6.12
C ASP A 227 7.36 20.90 7.45
N LEU A 228 6.67 19.79 7.74
CA LEU A 228 6.04 19.60 9.04
C LEU A 228 7.10 19.58 10.13
N ASN A 229 7.13 20.64 10.92
CA ASN A 229 8.11 20.91 11.99
C ASN A 229 7.74 20.16 13.29
N ASP A 230 7.26 18.94 13.18
CA ASP A 230 6.91 18.10 14.32
C ASP A 230 8.14 17.38 14.88
N LYS A 231 8.18 17.20 16.19
CA LYS A 231 9.25 16.46 16.91
C LYS A 231 9.42 15.02 16.42
N ARG A 232 8.44 14.49 15.70
CA ARG A 232 8.46 13.18 15.04
C ARG A 232 8.03 13.34 13.58
N PRO A 233 8.66 12.60 12.64
CA PRO A 233 8.16 12.54 11.28
C PRO A 233 6.69 12.14 11.24
N PRO A 234 5.89 12.65 10.30
CA PRO A 234 4.54 12.17 10.07
C PRO A 234 4.49 10.64 9.99
N GLU A 235 3.46 10.03 10.55
CA GLU A 235 3.32 8.57 10.54
C GLU A 235 3.33 8.02 9.11
N PHE A 236 2.74 8.76 8.17
CA PHE A 236 2.78 8.45 6.74
C PHE A 236 4.21 8.24 6.22
N LEU A 237 5.17 9.07 6.63
CA LEU A 237 6.58 8.91 6.21
C LEU A 237 7.24 7.67 6.84
N SER A 238 6.78 7.24 8.01
CA SER A 238 7.30 6.05 8.70
C SER A 238 6.75 4.76 8.11
N THR A 239 5.48 4.77 7.70
CA THR A 239 4.80 3.63 7.05
C THR A 239 5.14 3.49 5.58
N HIS A 240 5.53 4.61 4.92
CA HIS A 240 5.89 4.69 3.51
C HIS A 240 7.35 5.16 3.32
N PRO A 241 8.34 4.30 3.65
CA PRO A 241 9.76 4.65 3.59
C PRO A 241 10.19 4.85 2.13
N ALA A 242 10.33 6.12 1.76
CA ALA A 242 10.68 6.49 0.40
C ALA A 242 12.19 6.39 0.13
N PRO A 243 12.59 6.16 -1.14
CA PRO A 243 13.95 6.44 -1.58
C PRO A 243 14.30 7.92 -1.35
N ASN A 244 15.57 8.20 -1.02
CA ASN A 244 16.04 9.57 -0.77
C ASN A 244 15.83 10.55 -1.95
N ASN A 245 15.50 10.05 -3.14
CA ASN A 245 15.26 10.81 -4.36
C ASN A 245 13.78 10.83 -4.80
N ARG A 246 12.82 10.44 -3.93
CA ARG A 246 11.38 10.33 -4.26
C ARG A 246 10.83 11.61 -4.90
N GLN A 247 11.10 12.75 -4.28
CA GLN A 247 10.64 14.05 -4.80
C GLN A 247 11.18 14.34 -6.21
N ALA A 248 12.48 14.06 -6.45
CA ALA A 248 13.09 14.22 -7.75
C ALA A 248 12.53 13.23 -8.79
N ALA A 249 12.19 12.01 -8.38
CA ALA A 249 11.57 11.01 -9.22
C ALA A 249 10.15 11.43 -9.63
N LEU A 250 9.33 11.88 -8.67
CA LEU A 250 7.98 12.41 -8.92
C LEU A 250 8.03 13.62 -9.87
N ASN A 251 8.94 14.56 -9.66
CA ASN A 251 9.09 15.75 -10.52
C ASN A 251 9.37 15.38 -11.98
N LYS A 252 10.16 14.34 -12.23
CA LYS A 252 10.40 13.82 -13.60
C LYS A 252 9.14 13.26 -14.25
N MET A 253 8.19 12.77 -13.46
CA MET A 253 6.93 12.21 -13.96
C MET A 253 5.87 13.29 -14.27
N VAL A 254 5.95 14.48 -13.70
CA VAL A 254 4.93 15.54 -13.86
C VAL A 254 4.64 15.84 -15.34
N ARG A 255 5.67 16.11 -16.13
CA ARG A 255 5.51 16.49 -17.55
C ARG A 255 4.86 15.38 -18.39
N PRO A 256 5.32 14.12 -18.38
CA PRO A 256 4.65 13.04 -19.09
C PRO A 256 3.24 12.76 -18.57
N MET A 257 2.98 12.87 -17.26
CA MET A 257 1.63 12.70 -16.71
C MET A 257 0.69 13.81 -17.17
N ARG A 258 1.11 15.07 -17.15
CA ARG A 258 0.30 16.20 -17.65
C ARG A 258 -0.11 16.02 -19.11
N ALA A 259 0.67 15.36 -19.93
CA ALA A 259 0.34 15.05 -21.31
C ALA A 259 -0.80 14.02 -21.45
N ILE A 260 -1.05 13.17 -20.42
CA ILE A 260 -2.13 12.17 -20.44
C ILE A 260 -3.51 12.84 -20.34
N ASN A 261 -3.62 13.89 -19.53
CA ASN A 261 -4.87 14.64 -19.33
C ASN A 261 -4.60 16.14 -19.24
N PRO A 262 -4.24 16.78 -20.37
CA PRO A 262 -3.76 18.17 -20.39
C PRO A 262 -4.82 19.20 -20.00
N THR A 263 -6.08 18.85 -20.10
CA THR A 263 -7.23 19.71 -19.73
C THR A 263 -7.72 19.45 -18.31
N GLN A 264 -7.10 18.53 -17.59
CA GLN A 264 -7.52 18.08 -16.26
C GLN A 264 -9.02 17.71 -16.20
N ARG A 265 -9.53 17.09 -17.27
CA ARG A 265 -10.91 16.65 -17.33
C ARG A 265 -11.19 15.67 -16.20
N LYS A 266 -12.14 15.99 -15.34
CA LYS A 266 -12.51 15.15 -14.21
C LYS A 266 -13.16 13.84 -14.66
N ALA A 267 -12.67 12.72 -14.15
CA ALA A 267 -13.29 11.41 -14.35
C ALA A 267 -14.69 11.36 -13.70
N PRO A 268 -15.58 10.47 -14.15
CA PRO A 268 -16.84 10.20 -13.46
C PRO A 268 -16.59 9.81 -11.99
N ILE A 269 -17.60 9.96 -11.15
CA ILE A 269 -17.54 9.50 -9.77
C ILE A 269 -18.14 8.10 -9.71
N THR A 270 -17.35 7.11 -9.27
CA THR A 270 -17.86 5.82 -8.83
C THR A 270 -18.32 5.96 -7.38
N GLU A 271 -19.50 5.48 -7.07
CA GLU A 271 -20.00 5.47 -5.71
C GLU A 271 -19.14 4.54 -4.83
N ILE A 272 -18.74 5.04 -3.67
CA ILE A 272 -18.00 4.30 -2.64
C ILE A 272 -18.69 4.49 -1.29
N THR A 273 -18.50 3.55 -0.37
CA THR A 273 -19.06 3.66 0.97
C THR A 273 -18.18 4.54 1.86
N ILE A 274 -18.72 5.62 2.40
CA ILE A 274 -18.11 6.31 3.55
C ILE A 274 -18.65 5.67 4.81
N VAL A 275 -17.75 5.15 5.64
CA VAL A 275 -18.13 4.45 6.89
C VAL A 275 -18.42 5.50 7.97
N GLN A 276 -19.54 5.31 8.64
CA GLN A 276 -20.06 6.19 9.70
C GLN A 276 -20.25 5.40 10.98
#